data_781fac8070d8ccfdd834e22d2e0b5222
#
_entry.id   781fac8070d8ccfdd834e22d2e0b5222
#
_cell.length_a   1.000
_cell.length_b   1.000
_cell.length_c   1.000
_cell.angle_alpha   90.00
_cell.angle_beta   90.00
_cell.angle_gamma   90.00
#
_symmetry.space_group_name_H-M   'P 1'
#
loop_
_entity.id
_entity.type
_entity.pdbx_description
1 polymer ?
#
loop_
_entity_poly.entity_id
_entity_poly.type
_entity_poly.pdbx_seq_one_letter_code
_entity_poly.pdbx_strand_id
1 'polypeptide(L)'
;MLYDIIIPRKRINKKRIILVIIAIISLVGLSIITAISLINKNNWKQYAIQVENKYNAIQEYKKVEKLKEQERDKIIKMENAEYISKIKNIYNSNEKRVFLTFDDGPSQSVTPLILDLLKKENIKATFFMLGNRVEVNPDIVKRIYNEGHTLGNHGYSHKYKEIYLCSQTILDEYNKTEQCIKDALENQDFSTRLFRFPGGSSGGYYDSIKQEGRKLLEENGVGYVDWNALSNDAAGANTKEALLENLKNTIGEKQSVVILMHDAGDKILTYEILPDLIVFLREKGYNFRAISDIL
;
A
#
# COMPACT_ATOMS: atom_id res chain seq x y z
N MET A 1 3.95 -27.32 -7.24
CA MET A 1 4.01 -26.55 -8.51
C MET A 1 2.61 -26.08 -8.80
N LEU A 2 2.23 -24.91 -8.31
CA LEU A 2 0.99 -24.23 -8.66
C LEU A 2 1.36 -23.14 -9.67
N TYR A 3 0.79 -23.23 -10.85
CA TYR A 3 1.00 -22.27 -11.93
C TYR A 3 0.28 -20.95 -11.59
N ASP A 4 1.04 -19.88 -11.44
CA ASP A 4 0.51 -18.51 -11.41
C ASP A 4 -0.10 -18.18 -12.77
N ILE A 5 -1.42 -18.18 -12.83
CA ILE A 5 -2.14 -17.62 -13.98
C ILE A 5 -2.17 -16.10 -13.79
N ILE A 6 -1.16 -15.43 -14.34
CA ILE A 6 -1.17 -13.97 -14.48
C ILE A 6 -2.23 -13.62 -15.53
N ILE A 7 -3.40 -13.18 -15.10
CA ILE A 7 -4.42 -12.62 -15.98
C ILE A 7 -3.99 -11.18 -16.31
N PRO A 8 -3.66 -10.86 -17.57
CA PRO A 8 -3.27 -9.50 -17.92
C PRO A 8 -4.46 -8.55 -17.74
N ARG A 9 -4.32 -7.54 -16.86
CA ARG A 9 -5.29 -6.45 -16.69
C ARG A 9 -5.35 -5.63 -18.00
N LYS A 10 -6.26 -5.96 -18.89
CA LYS A 10 -6.54 -5.14 -20.09
C LYS A 10 -7.18 -3.82 -19.64
N ARG A 11 -6.43 -2.71 -19.72
CA ARG A 11 -6.97 -1.35 -19.52
C ARG A 11 -8.18 -1.13 -20.41
N ILE A 12 -9.36 -0.97 -19.81
CA ILE A 12 -10.60 -0.65 -20.54
C ILE A 12 -10.50 0.80 -20.99
N ASN A 13 -10.35 1.01 -22.29
CA ASN A 13 -10.25 2.36 -22.85
C ASN A 13 -11.65 3.03 -22.86
N LYS A 14 -11.90 3.88 -21.85
CA LYS A 14 -13.16 4.62 -21.68
C LYS A 14 -13.59 5.38 -22.96
N LYS A 15 -12.64 5.92 -23.72
CA LYS A 15 -12.92 6.58 -25.01
C LYS A 15 -13.48 5.61 -26.05
N ARG A 16 -13.02 4.36 -26.09
CA ARG A 16 -13.60 3.33 -26.99
C ARG A 16 -15.02 2.95 -26.62
N ILE A 17 -15.34 2.89 -25.32
CA ILE A 17 -16.70 2.59 -24.85
C ILE A 17 -17.66 3.71 -25.23
N ILE A 18 -17.27 4.98 -25.04
CA ILE A 18 -18.08 6.14 -25.44
C ILE A 18 -18.30 6.16 -26.97
N LEU A 19 -17.25 5.88 -27.75
CA LEU A 19 -17.38 5.79 -29.22
C LEU A 19 -18.29 4.65 -29.66
N VAL A 20 -18.26 3.52 -29.01
CA VAL A 20 -19.16 2.39 -29.28
C VAL A 20 -20.61 2.75 -28.94
N ILE A 21 -20.86 3.44 -27.84
CA ILE A 21 -22.20 3.90 -27.44
C ILE A 21 -22.74 4.92 -28.46
N ILE A 22 -21.91 5.89 -28.87
CA ILE A 22 -22.30 6.89 -29.91
C ILE A 22 -22.55 6.19 -31.25
N ALA A 23 -21.72 5.24 -31.65
CA ALA A 23 -21.93 4.48 -32.88
C ALA A 23 -23.22 3.63 -32.84
N ILE A 24 -23.56 3.05 -31.69
CA ILE A 24 -24.82 2.30 -31.49
C ILE A 24 -26.02 3.25 -31.57
N ILE A 25 -25.96 4.43 -30.94
CA ILE A 25 -27.05 5.43 -31.01
C ILE A 25 -27.25 5.96 -32.43
N SER A 26 -26.16 6.23 -33.17
CA SER A 26 -26.26 6.70 -34.56
C SER A 26 -26.77 5.60 -35.52
N LEU A 27 -26.36 4.35 -35.34
CA LEU A 27 -26.88 3.21 -36.10
C LEU A 27 -28.38 2.96 -35.83
N VAL A 28 -28.82 3.11 -34.57
CA VAL A 28 -30.24 3.03 -34.21
C VAL A 28 -31.03 4.18 -34.84
N GLY A 29 -30.50 5.40 -34.82
CA GLY A 29 -31.10 6.57 -35.43
C GLY A 29 -31.27 6.43 -36.98
N LEU A 30 -30.22 6.00 -37.67
CA LEU A 30 -30.27 5.75 -39.12
C LEU A 30 -31.26 4.63 -39.52
N SER A 31 -31.30 3.56 -38.71
CA SER A 31 -32.22 2.45 -38.96
C SER A 31 -33.70 2.84 -38.75
N ILE A 32 -33.98 3.77 -37.86
CA ILE A 32 -35.33 4.31 -37.64
C ILE A 32 -35.78 5.16 -38.83
N ILE A 33 -34.93 6.03 -39.36
CA ILE A 33 -35.24 6.91 -40.48
C ILE A 33 -35.47 6.10 -41.78
N THR A 34 -34.67 5.09 -42.06
CA THR A 34 -34.83 4.21 -43.22
C THR A 34 -36.03 3.29 -43.10
N ALA A 35 -36.39 2.86 -41.90
CA ALA A 35 -37.58 2.04 -41.66
C ALA A 35 -38.88 2.83 -41.88
N ILE A 36 -38.94 4.10 -41.48
CA ILE A 36 -40.11 4.96 -41.68
C ILE A 36 -40.44 5.16 -43.18
N SER A 37 -39.45 5.15 -44.06
CA SER A 37 -39.63 5.35 -45.52
C SER A 37 -40.07 4.09 -46.28
N LEU A 38 -40.02 2.90 -45.68
CA LEU A 38 -40.25 1.62 -46.37
C LEU A 38 -41.44 0.81 -45.82
N ILE A 39 -42.25 1.35 -44.90
CA ILE A 39 -43.18 0.53 -44.14
C ILE A 39 -44.58 0.42 -44.71
N ASN A 40 -44.87 -0.81 -45.14
CA ASN A 40 -46.22 -1.34 -45.29
C ASN A 40 -46.70 -1.91 -43.91
N LYS A 41 -47.97 -1.73 -43.56
CA LYS A 41 -48.59 -1.99 -42.23
C LYS A 41 -48.24 -3.33 -41.56
N ASN A 42 -47.81 -4.33 -42.30
CA ASN A 42 -47.50 -5.68 -41.82
C ASN A 42 -46.06 -5.82 -41.23
N ASN A 43 -45.15 -4.86 -41.50
CA ASN A 43 -43.76 -4.92 -41.03
C ASN A 43 -43.56 -4.33 -39.63
N TRP A 44 -44.49 -3.49 -39.16
CA TRP A 44 -44.38 -2.84 -37.84
C TRP A 44 -44.34 -3.85 -36.68
N LYS A 45 -45.13 -4.92 -36.78
CA LYS A 45 -45.21 -5.94 -35.72
C LYS A 45 -43.90 -6.72 -35.59
N GLN A 46 -43.24 -7.04 -36.70
CA GLN A 46 -41.94 -7.69 -36.70
C GLN A 46 -40.82 -6.76 -36.24
N TYR A 47 -40.87 -5.48 -36.59
CA TYR A 47 -39.91 -4.49 -36.11
C TYR A 47 -40.03 -4.27 -34.60
N ALA A 48 -41.25 -4.17 -34.05
CA ALA A 48 -41.49 -4.04 -32.63
C ALA A 48 -40.89 -5.23 -31.84
N ILE A 49 -41.07 -6.47 -32.33
CA ILE A 49 -40.48 -7.68 -31.75
C ILE A 49 -38.93 -7.63 -31.76
N GLN A 50 -38.34 -7.14 -32.86
CA GLN A 50 -36.88 -7.02 -32.95
C GLN A 50 -36.33 -5.96 -31.99
N VAL A 51 -37.03 -4.84 -31.82
CA VAL A 51 -36.67 -3.78 -30.87
C VAL A 51 -36.78 -4.30 -29.44
N GLU A 52 -37.88 -5.00 -29.12
CA GLU A 52 -38.07 -5.63 -27.80
C GLU A 52 -37.00 -6.66 -27.48
N ASN A 53 -36.66 -7.52 -28.44
CA ASN A 53 -35.59 -8.52 -28.28
C ASN A 53 -34.21 -7.85 -28.05
N LYS A 54 -33.89 -6.77 -28.79
CA LYS A 54 -32.68 -6.00 -28.58
C LYS A 54 -32.68 -5.30 -27.23
N TYR A 55 -33.79 -4.74 -26.80
CA TYR A 55 -33.93 -4.13 -25.48
C TYR A 55 -33.69 -5.15 -24.36
N ASN A 56 -34.32 -6.31 -24.44
CA ASN A 56 -34.17 -7.40 -23.47
C ASN A 56 -32.70 -7.91 -23.41
N ALA A 57 -32.05 -8.05 -24.58
CA ALA A 57 -30.64 -8.44 -24.64
C ALA A 57 -29.71 -7.40 -23.96
N ILE A 58 -30.02 -6.10 -24.13
CA ILE A 58 -29.27 -5.01 -23.45
C ILE A 58 -29.50 -5.06 -21.94
N GLN A 59 -30.73 -5.34 -21.48
CA GLN A 59 -31.00 -5.46 -20.03
C GLN A 59 -30.27 -6.66 -19.42
N GLU A 60 -30.25 -7.79 -20.12
CA GLU A 60 -29.53 -8.99 -19.67
C GLU A 60 -28.01 -8.77 -19.64
N TYR A 61 -27.45 -8.09 -20.65
CA TYR A 61 -26.05 -7.68 -20.65
C TYR A 61 -25.69 -6.80 -19.44
N LYS A 62 -26.51 -5.77 -19.15
CA LYS A 62 -26.30 -4.89 -17.98
C LYS A 62 -26.36 -5.66 -16.66
N LYS A 63 -27.26 -6.65 -16.56
CA LYS A 63 -27.37 -7.50 -15.38
C LYS A 63 -26.10 -8.36 -15.19
N VAL A 64 -25.60 -8.95 -16.27
CA VAL A 64 -24.35 -9.75 -16.24
C VAL A 64 -23.15 -8.87 -15.85
N GLU A 65 -23.02 -7.66 -16.40
CA GLU A 65 -21.94 -6.74 -16.04
C GLU A 65 -21.99 -6.36 -14.56
N LYS A 66 -23.19 -6.07 -14.03
CA LYS A 66 -23.36 -5.78 -12.59
C LYS A 66 -22.98 -6.96 -11.71
N LEU A 67 -23.31 -8.18 -12.10
CA LEU A 67 -22.92 -9.37 -11.35
C LEU A 67 -21.40 -9.58 -11.36
N LYS A 68 -20.75 -9.36 -12.51
CA LYS A 68 -19.28 -9.41 -12.60
C LYS A 68 -18.60 -8.36 -11.73
N GLU A 69 -19.15 -7.15 -11.67
CA GLU A 69 -18.64 -6.08 -10.80
C GLU A 69 -18.77 -6.47 -9.32
N GLN A 70 -19.94 -6.98 -8.91
CA GLN A 70 -20.14 -7.46 -7.53
C GLN A 70 -19.19 -8.60 -7.15
N GLU A 71 -18.95 -9.53 -8.05
CA GLU A 71 -18.02 -10.63 -7.80
C GLU A 71 -16.57 -10.13 -7.70
N ARG A 72 -16.17 -9.17 -8.54
CA ARG A 72 -14.86 -8.51 -8.46
C ARG A 72 -14.67 -7.80 -7.12
N ASP A 73 -15.66 -7.02 -6.68
CA ASP A 73 -15.61 -6.32 -5.39
C ASP A 73 -15.49 -7.29 -4.22
N LYS A 74 -16.18 -8.44 -4.30
CA LYS A 74 -16.08 -9.48 -3.29
C LYS A 74 -14.67 -10.08 -3.23
N ILE A 75 -14.07 -10.37 -4.39
CA ILE A 75 -12.69 -10.89 -4.46
C ILE A 75 -11.71 -9.88 -3.87
N ILE A 76 -11.81 -8.60 -4.24
CA ILE A 76 -10.95 -7.54 -3.70
C ILE A 76 -11.07 -7.44 -2.18
N LYS A 77 -12.29 -7.51 -1.63
CA LYS A 77 -12.50 -7.49 -0.18
C LYS A 77 -11.87 -8.69 0.52
N MET A 78 -11.94 -9.87 -0.08
CA MET A 78 -11.31 -11.08 0.47
C MET A 78 -9.77 -10.98 0.45
N GLU A 79 -9.19 -10.54 -0.66
CA GLU A 79 -7.74 -10.32 -0.79
C GLU A 79 -7.24 -9.27 0.20
N ASN A 80 -7.99 -8.17 0.39
CA ASN A 80 -7.66 -7.15 1.38
C ASN A 80 -7.72 -7.69 2.81
N ALA A 81 -8.74 -8.48 3.14
CA ALA A 81 -8.88 -9.07 4.47
C ALA A 81 -7.74 -10.06 4.77
N GLU A 82 -7.33 -10.87 3.79
CA GLU A 82 -6.19 -11.78 3.94
C GLU A 82 -4.89 -11.00 4.15
N TYR A 83 -4.63 -9.99 3.32
CA TYR A 83 -3.47 -9.12 3.43
C TYR A 83 -3.38 -8.45 4.82
N ILE A 84 -4.47 -7.83 5.28
CA ILE A 84 -4.54 -7.18 6.59
C ILE A 84 -4.33 -8.20 7.73
N SER A 85 -4.89 -9.41 7.60
CA SER A 85 -4.70 -10.49 8.57
C SER A 85 -3.23 -10.89 8.69
N LYS A 86 -2.50 -11.01 7.59
CA LYS A 86 -1.06 -11.32 7.60
C LYS A 86 -0.26 -10.23 8.34
N ILE A 87 -0.55 -8.96 8.10
CA ILE A 87 0.08 -7.84 8.80
C ILE A 87 -0.22 -7.87 10.30
N LYS A 88 -1.48 -8.05 10.69
CA LYS A 88 -1.88 -8.15 12.12
C LYS A 88 -1.19 -9.30 12.85
N ASN A 89 -0.89 -10.37 12.13
CA ASN A 89 -0.20 -11.55 12.66
C ASN A 89 1.34 -11.46 12.60
N ILE A 90 1.91 -10.32 12.22
CA ILE A 90 3.37 -10.15 12.08
C ILE A 90 4.13 -10.48 13.36
N TYR A 91 3.53 -10.24 14.53
CA TYR A 91 4.15 -10.48 15.83
C TYR A 91 4.10 -11.96 16.28
N ASN A 92 3.33 -12.79 15.59
CA ASN A 92 3.14 -14.20 15.90
C ASN A 92 3.99 -15.06 14.96
N SER A 93 4.95 -15.80 15.53
CA SER A 93 5.80 -16.71 14.75
C SER A 93 6.35 -17.83 15.65
N ASN A 94 6.48 -19.02 15.08
CA ASN A 94 7.18 -20.14 15.69
C ASN A 94 8.71 -20.08 15.41
N GLU A 95 9.14 -19.23 14.49
CA GLU A 95 10.53 -19.02 14.13
C GLU A 95 11.01 -17.65 14.61
N LYS A 96 12.28 -17.58 15.02
CA LYS A 96 12.91 -16.30 15.33
C LYS A 96 13.11 -15.50 14.07
N ARG A 97 12.33 -14.42 13.92
CA ARG A 97 12.44 -13.49 12.78
C ARG A 97 12.46 -12.04 13.24
N VAL A 98 13.18 -11.22 12.51
CA VAL A 98 13.30 -9.80 12.79
C VAL A 98 13.09 -8.97 11.53
N PHE A 99 12.31 -7.91 11.70
CA PHE A 99 12.06 -6.88 10.70
C PHE A 99 12.75 -5.60 11.15
N LEU A 100 13.81 -5.21 10.44
CA LEU A 100 14.41 -3.88 10.63
C LEU A 100 13.52 -2.88 9.94
N THR A 101 13.04 -1.85 10.66
CA THR A 101 12.19 -0.82 10.10
C THR A 101 12.73 0.57 10.42
N PHE A 102 12.66 1.46 9.44
CA PHE A 102 13.17 2.82 9.52
C PHE A 102 12.08 3.80 9.16
N ASP A 103 11.83 4.79 10.02
CA ASP A 103 10.81 5.81 9.85
C ASP A 103 11.45 7.18 9.53
N ASP A 104 10.64 8.12 9.01
CA ASP A 104 10.97 9.55 8.76
C ASP A 104 11.92 9.85 7.59
N GLY A 105 12.41 8.84 6.91
CA GLY A 105 13.20 9.00 5.69
C GLY A 105 12.34 9.27 4.43
N PRO A 106 12.97 9.23 3.25
CA PRO A 106 14.40 9.08 3.05
C PRO A 106 15.19 10.36 3.31
N SER A 107 16.41 10.25 3.80
CA SER A 107 17.34 11.36 3.98
C SER A 107 18.60 11.19 3.11
N GLN A 108 19.21 12.32 2.70
CA GLN A 108 20.44 12.28 1.89
C GLN A 108 21.67 11.84 2.70
N SER A 109 21.65 12.05 4.03
CA SER A 109 22.81 11.82 4.91
C SER A 109 22.84 10.43 5.53
N VAL A 110 21.70 9.83 5.87
CA VAL A 110 21.63 8.59 6.66
C VAL A 110 21.09 7.41 5.84
N THR A 111 20.00 7.59 5.10
CA THR A 111 19.39 6.49 4.34
C THR A 111 20.38 5.78 3.39
N PRO A 112 21.24 6.49 2.61
CA PRO A 112 22.21 5.82 1.73
C PRO A 112 23.23 4.97 2.48
N LEU A 113 23.68 5.41 3.68
CA LEU A 113 24.63 4.66 4.51
C LEU A 113 24.00 3.36 5.03
N ILE A 114 22.74 3.44 5.46
CA ILE A 114 21.95 2.27 5.87
C ILE A 114 21.81 1.29 4.71
N LEU A 115 21.46 1.76 3.52
CA LEU A 115 21.30 0.92 2.32
C LEU A 115 22.62 0.22 1.95
N ASP A 116 23.77 0.93 1.98
CA ASP A 116 25.06 0.35 1.71
C ASP A 116 25.39 -0.79 2.69
N LEU A 117 25.11 -0.60 3.98
CA LEU A 117 25.32 -1.60 5.00
C LEU A 117 24.38 -2.81 4.81
N LEU A 118 23.09 -2.56 4.61
CA LEU A 118 22.09 -3.63 4.39
C LEU A 118 22.44 -4.47 3.15
N LYS A 119 22.91 -3.82 2.09
CA LYS A 119 23.39 -4.51 0.88
C LYS A 119 24.60 -5.38 1.17
N LYS A 120 25.60 -4.85 1.88
CA LYS A 120 26.81 -5.60 2.30
C LYS A 120 26.44 -6.82 3.13
N GLU A 121 25.49 -6.68 4.05
CA GLU A 121 25.03 -7.73 4.95
C GLU A 121 23.99 -8.67 4.33
N ASN A 122 23.56 -8.41 3.07
CA ASN A 122 22.50 -9.13 2.37
C ASN A 122 21.18 -9.19 3.18
N ILE A 123 20.79 -8.06 3.78
CA ILE A 123 19.58 -7.90 4.58
C ILE A 123 18.59 -7.02 3.85
N LYS A 124 17.30 -7.43 3.85
CA LYS A 124 16.20 -6.58 3.41
C LYS A 124 15.49 -5.99 4.63
N ALA A 125 15.03 -4.75 4.49
CA ALA A 125 14.38 -3.97 5.55
C ALA A 125 13.10 -3.32 5.02
N THR A 126 12.40 -2.59 5.89
CA THR A 126 11.22 -1.80 5.53
C THR A 126 11.46 -0.34 5.87
N PHE A 127 11.17 0.55 4.94
CA PHE A 127 11.29 2.00 5.11
C PHE A 127 9.92 2.64 5.07
N PHE A 128 9.49 3.21 6.20
CA PHE A 128 8.25 3.99 6.32
C PHE A 128 8.55 5.45 6.04
N MET A 129 8.27 5.87 4.81
CA MET A 129 8.72 7.14 4.28
C MET A 129 7.68 8.25 4.46
N LEU A 130 8.15 9.46 4.73
CA LEU A 130 7.33 10.67 4.69
C LEU A 130 7.22 11.20 3.25
N GLY A 131 6.00 11.55 2.81
CA GLY A 131 5.76 12.02 1.46
C GLY A 131 6.59 13.25 1.09
N ASN A 132 6.73 14.22 2.00
CA ASN A 132 7.56 15.41 1.80
C ASN A 132 9.07 15.09 1.68
N ARG A 133 9.53 13.95 2.18
CA ARG A 133 10.92 13.47 2.01
C ARG A 133 11.08 12.71 0.70
N VAL A 134 10.05 11.96 0.30
CA VAL A 134 9.99 11.27 -1.00
C VAL A 134 10.11 12.29 -2.15
N GLU A 135 9.34 13.39 -2.11
CA GLU A 135 9.36 14.44 -3.13
C GLU A 135 10.75 15.00 -3.40
N VAL A 136 11.56 15.16 -2.36
CA VAL A 136 12.90 15.77 -2.48
C VAL A 136 14.04 14.76 -2.64
N ASN A 137 13.74 13.46 -2.52
CA ASN A 137 14.73 12.39 -2.61
C ASN A 137 14.26 11.21 -3.49
N PRO A 138 13.72 11.44 -4.70
CA PRO A 138 13.14 10.37 -5.52
C PRO A 138 14.16 9.28 -5.90
N ASP A 139 15.42 9.63 -6.10
CA ASP A 139 16.47 8.67 -6.44
C ASP A 139 16.76 7.70 -5.29
N ILE A 140 16.67 8.15 -4.04
CA ILE A 140 16.84 7.28 -2.88
C ILE A 140 15.64 6.33 -2.78
N VAL A 141 14.42 6.78 -3.05
CA VAL A 141 13.23 5.93 -3.12
C VAL A 141 13.38 4.84 -4.17
N LYS A 142 13.83 5.20 -5.39
CA LYS A 142 14.16 4.23 -6.46
C LYS A 142 15.20 3.22 -5.98
N ARG A 143 16.23 3.67 -5.27
CA ARG A 143 17.26 2.81 -4.72
C ARG A 143 16.70 1.83 -3.69
N ILE A 144 15.89 2.30 -2.73
CA ILE A 144 15.23 1.44 -1.73
C ILE A 144 14.43 0.34 -2.44
N TYR A 145 13.63 0.72 -3.44
CA TYR A 145 12.81 -0.20 -4.21
C TYR A 145 13.65 -1.22 -5.00
N ASN A 146 14.65 -0.75 -5.78
CA ASN A 146 15.47 -1.57 -6.65
C ASN A 146 16.39 -2.54 -5.86
N GLU A 147 16.78 -2.18 -4.64
CA GLU A 147 17.54 -3.06 -3.76
C GLU A 147 16.63 -4.08 -3.03
N GLY A 148 15.31 -4.08 -3.29
CA GLY A 148 14.37 -5.08 -2.82
C GLY A 148 13.95 -4.91 -1.37
N HIS A 149 13.99 -3.69 -0.84
CA HIS A 149 13.41 -3.34 0.45
C HIS A 149 11.91 -3.08 0.33
N THR A 150 11.17 -3.25 1.42
CA THR A 150 9.74 -2.89 1.45
C THR A 150 9.60 -1.38 1.60
N LEU A 151 8.77 -0.78 0.75
CA LEU A 151 8.35 0.60 0.90
C LEU A 151 7.08 0.64 1.73
N GLY A 152 7.10 1.40 2.83
CA GLY A 152 5.97 1.71 3.67
C GLY A 152 5.68 3.22 3.64
N ASN A 153 4.50 3.58 4.07
CA ASN A 153 3.98 4.95 4.09
C ASN A 153 3.88 5.45 5.54
N HIS A 154 4.43 6.64 5.84
CA HIS A 154 4.43 7.24 7.18
C HIS A 154 3.64 8.56 7.24
N GLY A 155 2.72 8.76 6.30
CA GLY A 155 2.06 10.04 6.10
C GLY A 155 2.96 11.02 5.34
N TYR A 156 2.42 12.22 5.10
CA TYR A 156 3.13 13.21 4.30
C TYR A 156 3.93 14.20 5.14
N SER A 157 3.31 14.76 6.18
CA SER A 157 3.84 15.92 6.90
C SER A 157 4.56 15.57 8.21
N HIS A 158 4.21 14.46 8.85
CA HIS A 158 4.54 14.08 10.23
C HIS A 158 4.07 15.10 11.29
N LYS A 159 3.16 16.00 10.95
CA LYS A 159 2.64 17.01 11.87
C LYS A 159 1.36 16.50 12.55
N TYR A 160 1.44 16.13 13.81
CA TYR A 160 0.35 15.49 14.56
C TYR A 160 -0.96 16.30 14.53
N LYS A 161 -0.90 17.64 14.59
CA LYS A 161 -2.08 18.50 14.52
C LYS A 161 -2.73 18.54 13.13
N GLU A 162 -2.01 18.18 12.10
CA GLU A 162 -2.49 18.12 10.71
C GLU A 162 -3.01 16.71 10.40
N ILE A 163 -2.19 15.68 10.57
CA ILE A 163 -2.55 14.30 10.26
C ILE A 163 -3.68 13.77 11.14
N TYR A 164 -3.74 14.17 12.42
CA TYR A 164 -4.77 13.72 13.38
C TYR A 164 -5.86 14.76 13.61
N LEU A 165 -6.18 15.60 12.62
CA LEU A 165 -7.32 16.49 12.68
C LEU A 165 -8.65 15.72 12.70
N CYS A 166 -8.77 14.70 11.85
CA CYS A 166 -9.84 13.70 11.83
C CYS A 166 -9.32 12.40 11.13
N SER A 167 -10.14 11.36 11.12
CA SER A 167 -9.77 10.09 10.47
C SER A 167 -9.55 10.24 8.96
N GLN A 168 -10.29 11.12 8.29
CA GLN A 168 -10.13 11.38 6.86
C GLN A 168 -8.76 11.99 6.53
N THR A 169 -8.23 12.88 7.36
CA THR A 169 -6.91 13.48 7.12
C THR A 169 -5.78 12.46 7.18
N ILE A 170 -5.93 11.37 7.94
CA ILE A 170 -4.99 10.23 7.94
C ILE A 170 -4.96 9.57 6.55
N LEU A 171 -6.14 9.31 5.97
CA LEU A 171 -6.23 8.73 4.63
C LEU A 171 -5.73 9.70 3.54
N ASP A 172 -5.99 11.00 3.69
CA ASP A 172 -5.52 12.02 2.75
C ASP A 172 -3.98 12.14 2.77
N GLU A 173 -3.35 12.11 3.96
CA GLU A 173 -1.90 12.08 4.13
C GLU A 173 -1.29 10.79 3.54
N TYR A 174 -1.96 9.64 3.76
CA TYR A 174 -1.59 8.38 3.12
C TYR A 174 -1.64 8.49 1.59
N ASN A 175 -2.77 8.93 1.03
CA ASN A 175 -2.95 9.02 -0.43
C ASN A 175 -1.96 10.00 -1.08
N LYS A 176 -1.68 11.11 -0.40
CA LYS A 176 -0.69 12.09 -0.88
C LYS A 176 0.71 11.48 -0.95
N THR A 177 1.10 10.74 0.06
CA THR A 177 2.40 10.04 0.10
C THR A 177 2.48 8.91 -0.93
N GLU A 178 1.38 8.14 -1.12
CA GLU A 178 1.31 7.15 -2.20
C GLU A 178 1.57 7.79 -3.57
N GLN A 179 0.99 8.98 -3.83
CA GLN A 179 1.24 9.66 -5.10
C GLN A 179 2.71 10.07 -5.24
N CYS A 180 3.32 10.61 -4.19
CA CYS A 180 4.75 10.95 -4.21
C CYS A 180 5.63 9.72 -4.50
N ILE A 181 5.31 8.57 -3.91
CA ILE A 181 6.04 7.31 -4.14
C ILE A 181 5.85 6.81 -5.58
N LYS A 182 4.62 6.86 -6.11
CA LYS A 182 4.32 6.51 -7.51
C LYS A 182 5.09 7.37 -8.50
N ASP A 183 5.13 8.67 -8.25
CA ASP A 183 5.84 9.62 -9.09
C ASP A 183 7.36 9.40 -9.01
N ALA A 184 7.90 9.17 -7.80
CA ALA A 184 9.31 8.83 -7.62
C ALA A 184 9.70 7.53 -8.34
N LEU A 185 8.85 6.51 -8.33
CA LEU A 185 9.09 5.23 -9.01
C LEU A 185 8.73 5.25 -10.51
N GLU A 186 8.11 6.33 -11.00
CA GLU A 186 7.52 6.39 -12.36
C GLU A 186 6.55 5.24 -12.65
N ASN A 187 5.88 4.74 -11.59
CA ASN A 187 4.98 3.60 -11.64
C ASN A 187 3.63 3.93 -10.96
N GLN A 188 2.65 4.32 -11.75
CA GLN A 188 1.32 4.71 -11.25
C GLN A 188 0.48 3.53 -10.73
N ASP A 189 0.85 2.30 -11.04
CA ASP A 189 0.16 1.10 -10.58
C ASP A 189 0.75 0.57 -9.24
N PHE A 190 1.87 1.15 -8.76
CA PHE A 190 2.47 0.80 -7.48
C PHE A 190 1.58 1.22 -6.31
N SER A 191 1.58 0.46 -5.24
CA SER A 191 0.99 0.85 -3.95
C SER A 191 1.74 0.16 -2.81
N THR A 192 2.03 0.91 -1.76
CA THR A 192 2.66 0.36 -0.56
C THR A 192 1.70 -0.56 0.18
N ARG A 193 0.42 -0.19 0.23
CA ARG A 193 -0.64 -0.82 1.03
C ARG A 193 -0.28 -1.02 2.51
N LEU A 194 0.82 -0.44 2.96
CA LEU A 194 1.41 -0.57 4.29
C LEU A 194 1.63 0.81 4.90
N PHE A 195 1.03 1.05 6.06
CA PHE A 195 1.10 2.31 6.77
C PHE A 195 1.70 2.13 8.17
N ARG A 196 2.42 3.13 8.64
CA ARG A 196 2.77 3.28 10.06
C ARG A 196 2.33 4.65 10.54
N PHE A 197 1.55 4.67 11.61
CA PHE A 197 1.07 5.89 12.20
C PHE A 197 2.21 6.67 12.88
N PRO A 198 2.43 7.96 12.58
CA PRO A 198 3.32 8.81 13.36
C PRO A 198 3.01 8.73 14.86
N GLY A 199 3.99 8.28 15.66
CA GLY A 199 3.82 8.04 17.11
C GLY A 199 2.97 6.81 17.46
N GLY A 200 2.83 5.84 16.53
CA GLY A 200 2.11 4.58 16.74
C GLY A 200 0.61 4.67 16.51
N SER A 201 -0.01 3.50 16.25
CA SER A 201 -1.42 3.38 15.85
C SER A 201 -2.41 3.54 17.00
N SER A 202 -1.97 3.56 18.25
CA SER A 202 -2.82 3.66 19.45
C SER A 202 -2.21 4.54 20.53
N GLY A 203 -3.05 4.94 21.47
CA GLY A 203 -2.65 5.73 22.64
C GLY A 203 -2.41 7.21 22.36
N GLY A 204 -2.20 7.97 23.44
CA GLY A 204 -1.97 9.41 23.42
C GLY A 204 -3.23 10.24 23.17
N TYR A 205 -3.03 11.54 22.99
CA TYR A 205 -4.11 12.53 22.86
C TYR A 205 -5.03 12.25 21.66
N TYR A 206 -4.52 11.64 20.58
CA TYR A 206 -5.26 11.41 19.34
C TYR A 206 -5.81 9.98 19.19
N ASP A 207 -5.88 9.20 20.27
CA ASP A 207 -6.23 7.77 20.19
C ASP A 207 -7.57 7.48 19.52
N SER A 208 -8.63 8.27 19.81
CA SER A 208 -9.94 8.11 19.18
C SER A 208 -9.90 8.33 17.67
N ILE A 209 -9.18 9.35 17.21
CA ILE A 209 -8.99 9.65 15.78
C ILE A 209 -8.18 8.55 15.09
N LYS A 210 -7.12 8.07 15.75
CA LYS A 210 -6.34 6.95 15.25
C LYS A 210 -7.18 5.66 15.14
N GLN A 211 -8.07 5.41 16.09
CA GLN A 211 -8.97 4.26 16.06
C GLN A 211 -9.89 4.27 14.84
N GLU A 212 -10.47 5.43 14.52
CA GLU A 212 -11.28 5.60 13.31
C GLU A 212 -10.40 5.52 12.04
N GLY A 213 -9.21 6.12 12.07
CA GLY A 213 -8.24 6.07 10.97
C GLY A 213 -7.80 4.65 10.63
N ARG A 214 -7.58 3.77 11.64
CA ARG A 214 -7.28 2.35 11.42
C ARG A 214 -8.38 1.66 10.62
N LYS A 215 -9.65 1.89 10.99
CA LYS A 215 -10.81 1.31 10.29
C LYS A 215 -10.86 1.81 8.85
N LEU A 216 -10.70 3.12 8.66
CA LEU A 216 -10.77 3.75 7.35
C LEU A 216 -9.65 3.25 6.42
N LEU A 217 -8.43 3.08 6.92
CA LEU A 217 -7.32 2.50 6.16
C LEU A 217 -7.60 1.03 5.77
N GLU A 218 -8.08 0.20 6.71
CA GLU A 218 -8.44 -1.20 6.45
C GLU A 218 -9.56 -1.32 5.41
N GLU A 219 -10.58 -0.46 5.46
CA GLU A 219 -11.66 -0.39 4.45
C GLU A 219 -11.13 -0.05 3.05
N ASN A 220 -10.01 0.68 2.97
CA ASN A 220 -9.30 0.99 1.74
C ASN A 220 -8.21 -0.04 1.37
N GLY A 221 -8.16 -1.19 2.06
CA GLY A 221 -7.21 -2.26 1.78
C GLY A 221 -5.78 -1.97 2.21
N VAL A 222 -5.59 -1.03 3.15
CA VAL A 222 -4.30 -0.63 3.70
C VAL A 222 -4.11 -1.25 5.08
N GLY A 223 -3.06 -2.05 5.24
CA GLY A 223 -2.64 -2.55 6.53
C GLY A 223 -1.75 -1.56 7.27
N TYR A 224 -1.70 -1.66 8.59
CA TYR A 224 -0.79 -0.86 9.40
C TYR A 224 -0.01 -1.74 10.37
N VAL A 225 1.21 -1.29 10.71
CA VAL A 225 2.09 -2.02 11.61
C VAL A 225 2.81 -1.05 12.55
N ASP A 226 2.78 -1.36 13.83
CA ASP A 226 3.58 -0.69 14.85
C ASP A 226 4.93 -1.43 15.04
N TRP A 227 5.47 -1.39 16.24
CA TRP A 227 6.71 -2.08 16.63
C TRP A 227 6.52 -2.76 17.98
N ASN A 228 7.40 -3.73 18.26
CA ASN A 228 7.47 -4.36 19.57
C ASN A 228 8.90 -4.35 20.15
N ALA A 229 9.83 -3.68 19.47
CA ALA A 229 11.16 -3.34 19.96
C ALA A 229 11.58 -1.98 19.38
N LEU A 230 12.41 -1.21 20.07
CA LEU A 230 12.85 0.11 19.64
C LEU A 230 14.23 0.46 20.17
N SER A 231 14.96 1.28 19.39
CA SER A 231 16.25 1.85 19.77
C SER A 231 16.14 3.02 20.75
N ASN A 232 15.01 3.71 20.75
CA ASN A 232 14.79 4.97 21.46
C ASN A 232 15.61 6.17 20.89
N ASP A 233 16.01 6.08 19.62
CA ASP A 233 16.79 7.10 18.90
C ASP A 233 16.04 8.42 18.67
N ALA A 234 14.71 8.40 18.77
CA ALA A 234 13.85 9.59 18.71
C ALA A 234 13.43 10.14 20.09
N ALA A 235 13.73 9.43 21.20
CA ALA A 235 13.19 9.75 22.53
C ALA A 235 14.26 9.85 23.64
N GLY A 236 15.45 10.37 23.28
CA GLY A 236 16.45 10.79 24.27
C GLY A 236 17.66 9.88 24.46
N ALA A 237 17.71 8.70 23.84
CA ALA A 237 18.95 7.95 23.77
C ALA A 237 19.92 8.62 22.77
N ASN A 238 21.05 9.07 23.25
CA ASN A 238 22.01 9.87 22.50
C ASN A 238 23.43 9.29 22.46
N THR A 239 23.58 8.02 22.87
CA THR A 239 24.82 7.25 22.74
C THR A 239 24.55 5.89 22.12
N LYS A 240 25.55 5.31 21.46
CA LYS A 240 25.46 3.98 20.85
C LYS A 240 25.10 2.91 21.88
N GLU A 241 25.71 2.97 23.03
CA GLU A 241 25.49 2.03 24.13
C GLU A 241 24.05 2.06 24.61
N ALA A 242 23.46 3.27 24.78
CA ALA A 242 22.09 3.43 25.22
C ALA A 242 21.09 2.91 24.16
N LEU A 243 21.34 3.17 22.86
CA LEU A 243 20.51 2.66 21.80
C LEU A 243 20.53 1.12 21.75
N LEU A 244 21.72 0.52 21.82
CA LEU A 244 21.88 -0.93 21.80
C LEU A 244 21.29 -1.60 23.06
N GLU A 245 21.43 -0.98 24.22
CA GLU A 245 20.83 -1.48 25.46
C GLU A 245 19.30 -1.47 25.37
N ASN A 246 18.69 -0.37 24.90
CA ASN A 246 17.24 -0.28 24.67
C ASN A 246 16.76 -1.36 23.70
N LEU A 247 17.49 -1.59 22.59
CA LEU A 247 17.17 -2.64 21.64
C LEU A 247 17.24 -4.02 22.31
N LYS A 248 18.32 -4.37 22.99
CA LYS A 248 18.47 -5.65 23.67
C LYS A 248 17.35 -5.89 24.69
N ASN A 249 17.02 -4.87 25.48
CA ASN A 249 15.97 -4.94 26.50
C ASN A 249 14.57 -5.10 25.88
N THR A 250 14.28 -4.35 24.79
CA THR A 250 12.97 -4.38 24.15
C THR A 250 12.78 -5.59 23.23
N ILE A 251 13.83 -6.12 22.62
CA ILE A 251 13.81 -7.38 21.88
C ILE A 251 13.53 -8.55 22.82
N GLY A 252 14.28 -8.67 23.92
CA GLY A 252 14.11 -9.75 24.91
C GLY A 252 14.13 -11.14 24.27
N GLU A 253 13.14 -11.96 24.60
CA GLU A 253 12.98 -13.34 24.08
C GLU A 253 11.85 -13.49 23.06
N LYS A 254 11.41 -12.40 22.41
CA LYS A 254 10.34 -12.43 21.42
C LYS A 254 10.74 -13.28 20.20
N GLN A 255 9.79 -14.02 19.64
CA GLN A 255 10.02 -14.84 18.43
C GLN A 255 9.94 -14.01 17.15
N SER A 256 9.04 -13.04 17.10
CA SER A 256 8.88 -12.14 15.94
C SER A 256 9.01 -10.70 16.40
N VAL A 257 10.01 -10.01 15.87
CA VAL A 257 10.41 -8.68 16.30
C VAL A 257 10.30 -7.68 15.15
N VAL A 258 9.53 -6.62 15.36
CA VAL A 258 9.49 -5.44 14.49
C VAL A 258 10.22 -4.32 15.22
N ILE A 259 11.37 -3.91 14.71
CA ILE A 259 12.23 -2.92 15.36
C ILE A 259 11.96 -1.53 14.79
N LEU A 260 11.59 -0.58 15.67
CA LEU A 260 11.53 0.84 15.32
C LEU A 260 12.91 1.49 15.44
N MET A 261 13.34 2.08 14.35
CA MET A 261 14.48 2.98 14.22
C MET A 261 14.11 4.10 13.26
N HIS A 262 14.97 5.12 13.11
CA HIS A 262 14.72 6.23 12.20
C HIS A 262 15.93 6.44 11.27
N ASP A 263 15.65 6.87 10.03
CA ASP A 263 16.65 7.22 9.01
C ASP A 263 16.57 8.68 8.55
N ALA A 264 15.95 9.54 9.39
CA ALA A 264 16.00 10.99 9.23
C ALA A 264 17.44 11.50 9.25
N GLY A 265 17.67 12.70 8.70
CA GLY A 265 19.01 13.21 8.45
C GLY A 265 19.90 13.46 9.70
N ASP A 266 19.32 13.49 10.88
CA ASP A 266 19.99 13.62 12.18
C ASP A 266 20.23 12.28 12.89
N LYS A 267 19.84 11.15 12.31
CA LYS A 267 19.86 9.82 12.93
C LYS A 267 21.13 9.01 12.61
N ILE A 268 22.28 9.66 12.56
CA ILE A 268 23.55 8.98 12.23
C ILE A 268 23.90 7.86 13.23
N LEU A 269 23.53 8.01 14.51
CA LEU A 269 23.76 6.98 15.52
C LEU A 269 23.01 5.68 15.22
N THR A 270 21.84 5.77 14.60
CA THR A 270 21.09 4.60 14.13
C THR A 270 21.92 3.78 13.13
N TYR A 271 22.50 4.44 12.12
CA TYR A 271 23.43 3.77 11.20
C TYR A 271 24.62 3.16 11.94
N GLU A 272 25.23 3.89 12.86
CA GLU A 272 26.45 3.48 13.56
C GLU A 272 26.26 2.26 14.47
N ILE A 273 25.06 2.01 14.99
CA ILE A 273 24.75 0.82 15.81
C ILE A 273 24.36 -0.41 15.01
N LEU A 274 23.99 -0.26 13.72
CA LEU A 274 23.49 -1.38 12.94
C LEU A 274 24.44 -2.57 12.83
N PRO A 275 25.77 -2.41 12.66
CA PRO A 275 26.69 -3.53 12.63
C PRO A 275 26.59 -4.39 13.90
N ASP A 276 26.63 -3.76 15.09
CA ASP A 276 26.56 -4.45 16.38
C ASP A 276 25.19 -5.08 16.62
N LEU A 277 24.12 -4.39 16.21
CA LEU A 277 22.76 -4.92 16.27
C LEU A 277 22.61 -6.17 15.37
N ILE A 278 23.14 -6.15 14.15
CA ILE A 278 23.07 -7.28 13.23
C ILE A 278 23.80 -8.50 13.79
N VAL A 279 24.99 -8.29 14.37
CA VAL A 279 25.75 -9.37 15.03
C VAL A 279 24.93 -9.95 16.18
N PHE A 280 24.44 -9.10 17.08
CA PHE A 280 23.60 -9.53 18.20
C PHE A 280 22.38 -10.34 17.77
N LEU A 281 21.66 -9.89 16.74
CA LEU A 281 20.47 -10.58 16.23
C LEU A 281 20.81 -11.94 15.61
N ARG A 282 21.93 -12.04 14.87
CA ARG A 282 22.43 -13.31 14.33
C ARG A 282 22.82 -14.31 15.42
N GLU A 283 23.52 -13.84 16.46
CA GLU A 283 23.90 -14.67 17.62
C GLU A 283 22.66 -15.17 18.39
N LYS A 284 21.61 -14.39 18.43
CA LYS A 284 20.31 -14.80 19.00
C LYS A 284 19.50 -15.72 18.09
N GLY A 285 19.97 -15.97 16.87
CA GLY A 285 19.34 -16.86 15.89
C GLY A 285 18.17 -16.26 15.13
N TYR A 286 18.10 -14.94 14.98
CA TYR A 286 17.05 -14.28 14.20
C TYR A 286 17.32 -14.35 12.69
N ASN A 287 16.28 -14.66 11.94
CA ASN A 287 16.24 -14.52 10.49
C ASN A 287 15.73 -13.12 10.11
N PHE A 288 16.51 -12.38 9.34
CA PHE A 288 16.13 -11.06 8.83
C PHE A 288 15.09 -11.19 7.72
N ARG A 289 14.03 -10.40 7.79
CA ARG A 289 12.94 -10.33 6.82
C ARG A 289 12.55 -8.88 6.56
N ALA A 290 12.13 -8.59 5.33
CA ALA A 290 11.32 -7.41 5.04
C ALA A 290 9.84 -7.72 5.29
N ILE A 291 9.00 -6.71 5.52
CA ILE A 291 7.57 -6.95 5.77
C ILE A 291 6.91 -7.59 4.54
N SER A 292 7.34 -7.25 3.33
CA SER A 292 6.86 -7.88 2.10
C SER A 292 7.08 -9.40 2.02
N ASP A 293 8.03 -9.95 2.77
CA ASP A 293 8.32 -11.39 2.73
C ASP A 293 7.23 -12.26 3.36
N ILE A 294 6.27 -11.64 4.06
CA ILE A 294 5.16 -12.33 4.74
C ILE A 294 3.79 -12.02 4.14
N LEU A 295 3.72 -11.22 3.07
CA LEU A 295 2.46 -10.72 2.46
C LEU A 295 1.94 -11.52 1.26
#